data_d5137ae7613a86568cbfa7157486a320
#
_entry.id   d5137ae7613a86568cbfa7157486a320
#
_cell.length_a   1.000
_cell.length_b   1.000
_cell.length_c   1.000
_cell.angle_alpha   90.00
_cell.angle_beta   90.00
_cell.angle_gamma   90.00
#
_symmetry.space_group_name_H-M   'P 1'
#
loop_
_entity.id
_entity.type
_entity.pdbx_description
1 polymer ?
#
loop_
_entity_poly.entity_id
_entity_poly.type
_entity_poly.pdbx_seq_one_letter_code
_entity_poly.pdbx_strand_id
1 'polypeptide(L)'
;MERVNIIGCGRAAGSLAKLWLQSGLIELGGIANRSMESSKASVARIGAGSAVQTPAEMPGARYWLLGTSDHQIVPAAEDLAESGVQLEKCLVFHLAGRFGTDVLESLQGTGARLAAMHPVRSLTHEHLDLEDFAGTACVAEGDQAALEMLRPLVSAIRGSWLPVNEIDRGLYHAAVAMTSNVTKAVTWKAQRWLIRAGLPEETAVTVTNQLLNSTVEDLFRSGARQSITGPIVRGDTRTIEAHLEA
;
A
#
# COMPACT_ATOMS: atom_id res chain seq x y z
N MET A 1 -19.89 13.00 10.01
CA MET A 1 -18.68 12.25 9.58
C MET A 1 -19.04 10.77 9.54
N GLU A 2 -18.51 10.06 8.57
CA GLU A 2 -18.75 8.61 8.45
C GLU A 2 -17.73 7.86 9.31
N ARG A 3 -18.12 6.73 9.88
CA ARG A 3 -17.24 5.96 10.77
C ARG A 3 -16.48 4.85 10.02
N VAL A 4 -15.20 4.69 10.37
CA VAL A 4 -14.33 3.61 9.90
C VAL A 4 -13.88 2.76 11.08
N ASN A 5 -14.12 1.46 11.02
CA ASN A 5 -13.52 0.45 11.90
C ASN A 5 -12.32 -0.18 11.22
N ILE A 6 -11.31 -0.57 12.00
CA ILE A 6 -10.06 -1.14 11.47
C ILE A 6 -9.73 -2.45 12.19
N ILE A 7 -9.63 -3.51 11.41
CA ILE A 7 -9.14 -4.82 11.86
C ILE A 7 -7.72 -4.99 11.31
N GLY A 8 -6.72 -4.98 12.16
CA GLY A 8 -5.32 -4.98 11.75
C GLY A 8 -4.81 -3.58 11.39
N CYS A 9 -4.43 -2.81 12.38
CA CYS A 9 -3.91 -1.45 12.20
C CYS A 9 -2.38 -1.42 12.08
N GLY A 10 -1.86 -2.03 11.01
CA GLY A 10 -0.45 -2.00 10.65
C GLY A 10 -0.01 -0.65 10.08
N ARG A 11 1.14 -0.64 9.36
CA ARG A 11 1.70 0.58 8.76
C ARG A 11 0.74 1.25 7.79
N ALA A 12 0.26 0.50 6.79
CA ALA A 12 -0.61 1.05 5.75
C ALA A 12 -1.94 1.56 6.31
N ALA A 13 -2.65 0.72 7.08
CA ALA A 13 -3.92 1.10 7.67
C ALA A 13 -3.78 2.28 8.64
N GLY A 14 -2.72 2.31 9.45
CA GLY A 14 -2.46 3.43 10.38
C GLY A 14 -2.14 4.74 9.67
N SER A 15 -1.37 4.71 8.56
CA SER A 15 -1.10 5.90 7.74
C SER A 15 -2.37 6.43 7.10
N LEU A 16 -3.17 5.55 6.48
CA LEU A 16 -4.44 5.96 5.86
C LEU A 16 -5.44 6.50 6.88
N ALA A 17 -5.52 5.88 8.08
CA ALA A 17 -6.37 6.36 9.16
C ALA A 17 -6.05 7.80 9.56
N LYS A 18 -4.75 8.13 9.69
CA LYS A 18 -4.30 9.51 9.98
C LYS A 18 -4.68 10.48 8.87
N LEU A 19 -4.46 10.10 7.60
CA LEU A 19 -4.81 10.94 6.46
C LEU A 19 -6.32 11.21 6.38
N TRP A 20 -7.14 10.18 6.61
CA TRP A 20 -8.60 10.35 6.62
C TRP A 20 -9.07 11.25 7.77
N LEU A 21 -8.46 11.14 8.97
CA LEU A 21 -8.75 12.06 10.07
C LEU A 21 -8.35 13.50 9.72
N GLN A 22 -7.17 13.70 9.13
CA GLN A 22 -6.73 15.03 8.67
C GLN A 22 -7.67 15.64 7.62
N SER A 23 -8.26 14.82 6.76
CA SER A 23 -9.23 15.29 5.77
C SER A 23 -10.57 15.72 6.36
N GLY A 24 -10.88 15.35 7.59
CA GLY A 24 -12.16 15.63 8.26
C GLY A 24 -13.35 14.82 7.70
N LEU A 25 -13.12 13.85 6.80
CA LEU A 25 -14.20 13.07 6.19
C LEU A 25 -14.76 12.02 7.14
N ILE A 26 -13.89 11.41 7.97
CA ILE A 26 -14.26 10.26 8.81
C ILE A 26 -13.97 10.51 10.30
N GLU A 27 -14.62 9.72 11.11
CA GLU A 27 -14.24 9.41 12.48
C GLU A 27 -13.76 7.97 12.60
N LEU A 28 -12.80 7.69 13.48
CA LEU A 28 -12.38 6.32 13.77
C LEU A 28 -13.27 5.74 14.86
N GLY A 29 -13.78 4.54 14.61
CA GLY A 29 -14.50 3.71 15.57
C GLY A 29 -13.56 2.78 16.34
N GLY A 30 -13.78 1.48 16.20
CA GLY A 30 -12.96 0.44 16.82
C GLY A 30 -11.68 0.14 16.04
N ILE A 31 -10.62 -0.14 16.78
CA ILE A 31 -9.36 -0.69 16.25
C ILE A 31 -9.08 -2.00 16.98
N ALA A 32 -9.12 -3.13 16.26
CA ALA A 32 -8.73 -4.45 16.73
C ALA A 32 -7.44 -4.90 16.08
N ASN A 33 -6.49 -5.32 16.88
CA ASN A 33 -5.26 -5.97 16.44
C ASN A 33 -5.16 -7.36 17.11
N ARG A 34 -4.09 -8.09 16.83
CA ARG A 34 -3.85 -9.42 17.42
C ARG A 34 -3.88 -9.44 18.95
N SER A 35 -3.60 -8.32 19.60
CA SER A 35 -3.70 -8.18 21.07
C SER A 35 -4.25 -6.82 21.45
N MET A 36 -4.92 -6.75 22.59
CA MET A 36 -5.41 -5.48 23.17
C MET A 36 -4.30 -4.46 23.36
N GLU A 37 -3.09 -4.90 23.73
CA GLU A 37 -1.93 -4.03 23.88
C GLU A 37 -1.58 -3.35 22.53
N SER A 38 -1.53 -4.11 21.43
CA SER A 38 -1.26 -3.54 20.10
C SER A 38 -2.41 -2.69 19.58
N SER A 39 -3.66 -2.97 19.97
CA SER A 39 -4.81 -2.10 19.67
C SER A 39 -4.66 -0.74 20.39
N LYS A 40 -4.35 -0.74 21.69
CA LYS A 40 -4.08 0.48 22.47
C LYS A 40 -2.90 1.29 21.90
N ALA A 41 -1.81 0.61 21.52
CA ALA A 41 -0.66 1.27 20.90
C ALA A 41 -1.03 1.94 19.55
N SER A 42 -1.91 1.30 18.76
CA SER A 42 -2.39 1.89 17.52
C SER A 42 -3.26 3.12 17.74
N VAL A 43 -4.21 3.05 18.70
CA VAL A 43 -5.04 4.21 19.10
C VAL A 43 -4.17 5.36 19.58
N ALA A 44 -3.19 5.11 20.45
CA ALA A 44 -2.28 6.14 20.96
C ALA A 44 -1.45 6.77 19.81
N ARG A 45 -0.94 5.97 18.88
CA ARG A 45 -0.16 6.44 17.71
C ARG A 45 -0.99 7.29 16.75
N ILE A 46 -2.26 6.94 16.55
CA ILE A 46 -3.15 7.66 15.65
C ILE A 46 -3.76 8.89 16.33
N GLY A 47 -4.02 8.80 17.63
CA GLY A 47 -4.66 9.85 18.42
C GLY A 47 -6.20 9.83 18.36
N ALA A 48 -6.80 8.75 17.85
CA ALA A 48 -8.26 8.62 17.72
C ALA A 48 -8.70 7.16 17.68
N GLY A 49 -10.01 6.92 17.84
CA GLY A 49 -10.63 5.61 17.87
C GLY A 49 -10.62 4.97 19.25
N SER A 50 -11.14 3.76 19.38
CA SER A 50 -11.16 2.96 20.60
C SER A 50 -10.49 1.61 20.38
N ALA A 51 -9.65 1.20 21.33
CA ALA A 51 -9.02 -0.12 21.30
C ALA A 51 -10.03 -1.18 21.74
N VAL A 52 -10.23 -2.19 20.92
CA VAL A 52 -11.11 -3.33 21.20
C VAL A 52 -10.38 -4.65 20.92
N GLN A 53 -10.91 -5.75 21.47
CA GLN A 53 -10.32 -7.07 21.29
C GLN A 53 -10.85 -7.76 20.04
N THR A 54 -12.15 -7.64 19.79
CA THR A 54 -12.85 -8.35 18.73
C THR A 54 -13.71 -7.42 17.87
N PRO A 55 -14.05 -7.81 16.64
CA PRO A 55 -14.99 -7.05 15.80
C PRO A 55 -16.36 -6.85 16.45
N ALA A 56 -16.83 -7.79 17.26
CA ALA A 56 -18.14 -7.70 17.95
C ALA A 56 -18.23 -6.54 18.94
N GLU A 57 -17.10 -6.06 19.47
CA GLU A 57 -17.04 -4.92 20.39
C GLU A 57 -17.00 -3.56 19.67
N MET A 58 -16.88 -3.57 18.34
CA MET A 58 -16.78 -2.35 17.56
C MET A 58 -18.12 -1.64 17.42
N PRO A 59 -18.14 -0.31 17.45
CA PRO A 59 -19.36 0.43 17.14
C PRO A 59 -19.79 0.20 15.69
N GLY A 60 -21.08 0.36 15.39
CA GLY A 60 -21.56 0.34 14.00
C GLY A 60 -20.79 1.35 13.14
N ALA A 61 -20.37 0.95 11.95
CA ALA A 61 -19.59 1.75 11.03
C ALA A 61 -20.00 1.50 9.58
N ARG A 62 -19.88 2.53 8.75
CA ARG A 62 -20.11 2.42 7.31
C ARG A 62 -18.97 1.74 6.58
N TYR A 63 -17.75 1.88 7.09
CA TYR A 63 -16.52 1.38 6.48
C TYR A 63 -15.76 0.45 7.43
N TRP A 64 -15.31 -0.68 6.91
CA TRP A 64 -14.55 -1.68 7.62
C TRP A 64 -13.27 -1.97 6.83
N LEU A 65 -12.14 -1.60 7.39
CA LEU A 65 -10.84 -1.83 6.80
C LEU A 65 -10.19 -3.07 7.41
N LEU A 66 -9.92 -4.08 6.58
CA LEU A 66 -9.04 -5.21 6.91
C LEU A 66 -7.61 -4.83 6.54
N GLY A 67 -6.89 -4.23 7.48
CA GLY A 67 -5.51 -3.74 7.31
C GLY A 67 -4.46 -4.70 7.86
N THR A 68 -4.79 -5.98 7.93
CA THR A 68 -3.91 -7.07 8.37
C THR A 68 -2.81 -7.36 7.34
N SER A 69 -1.85 -8.22 7.69
CA SER A 69 -0.94 -8.81 6.71
C SER A 69 -1.69 -9.75 5.76
N ASP A 70 -1.16 -9.93 4.56
CA ASP A 70 -1.79 -10.67 3.48
C ASP A 70 -2.37 -12.04 3.89
N HIS A 71 -1.60 -12.83 4.65
CA HIS A 71 -2.02 -14.15 5.13
C HIS A 71 -3.08 -14.13 6.24
N GLN A 72 -3.43 -12.96 6.76
CA GLN A 72 -4.42 -12.76 7.82
C GLN A 72 -5.71 -12.10 7.31
N ILE A 73 -5.82 -11.80 6.01
CA ILE A 73 -7.03 -11.16 5.46
C ILE A 73 -8.22 -12.13 5.51
N VAL A 74 -8.03 -13.37 5.05
CA VAL A 74 -9.09 -14.39 5.07
C VAL A 74 -9.56 -14.67 6.49
N PRO A 75 -8.70 -15.02 7.48
CA PRO A 75 -9.13 -15.18 8.86
C PRO A 75 -9.84 -13.96 9.45
N ALA A 76 -9.37 -12.75 9.15
CA ALA A 76 -10.02 -11.54 9.64
C ALA A 76 -11.40 -11.29 9.00
N ALA A 77 -11.59 -11.69 7.75
CA ALA A 77 -12.90 -11.65 7.08
C ALA A 77 -13.88 -12.68 7.67
N GLU A 78 -13.38 -13.88 7.97
CA GLU A 78 -14.15 -14.95 8.64
C GLU A 78 -14.58 -14.50 10.05
N ASP A 79 -13.64 -14.02 10.88
CA ASP A 79 -13.91 -13.49 12.22
C ASP A 79 -14.95 -12.35 12.18
N LEU A 80 -14.87 -11.47 11.18
CA LEU A 80 -15.84 -10.39 11.02
C LEU A 80 -17.21 -10.93 10.60
N ALA A 81 -17.29 -11.89 9.69
CA ALA A 81 -18.53 -12.50 9.25
C ALA A 81 -19.27 -13.22 10.40
N GLU A 82 -18.51 -13.89 11.29
CA GLU A 82 -19.04 -14.63 12.43
C GLU A 82 -19.31 -13.74 13.66
N SER A 83 -18.87 -12.50 13.67
CA SER A 83 -18.94 -11.59 14.83
C SER A 83 -20.35 -11.15 15.23
N GLY A 84 -21.34 -11.38 14.39
CA GLY A 84 -22.72 -10.91 14.60
C GLY A 84 -22.92 -9.40 14.33
N VAL A 85 -21.92 -8.71 13.85
CA VAL A 85 -22.01 -7.30 13.47
C VAL A 85 -22.89 -7.14 12.22
N GLN A 86 -23.74 -6.11 12.22
CA GLN A 86 -24.57 -5.79 11.06
C GLN A 86 -23.73 -5.12 9.98
N LEU A 87 -23.52 -5.83 8.86
CA LEU A 87 -22.70 -5.37 7.74
C LEU A 87 -23.52 -4.97 6.51
N GLU A 88 -24.85 -5.06 6.58
CA GLU A 88 -25.70 -4.69 5.46
C GLU A 88 -25.42 -3.26 5.00
N LYS A 89 -25.15 -3.09 3.70
CA LYS A 89 -24.80 -1.80 3.08
C LYS A 89 -23.51 -1.12 3.59
N CYS A 90 -22.72 -1.81 4.43
CA CYS A 90 -21.40 -1.36 4.78
C CYS A 90 -20.40 -1.69 3.65
N LEU A 91 -19.30 -0.96 3.58
CA LEU A 91 -18.15 -1.33 2.75
C LEU A 91 -17.12 -2.05 3.61
N VAL A 92 -16.77 -3.27 3.22
CA VAL A 92 -15.61 -3.99 3.76
C VAL A 92 -14.53 -4.06 2.69
N PHE A 93 -13.32 -3.64 3.02
CA PHE A 93 -12.24 -3.61 2.05
C PHE A 93 -10.88 -3.89 2.69
N HIS A 94 -9.91 -4.32 1.86
CA HIS A 94 -8.51 -4.53 2.28
C HIS A 94 -7.53 -3.73 1.41
N LEU A 95 -6.24 -3.70 1.83
CA LEU A 95 -5.18 -2.91 1.18
C LEU A 95 -4.16 -3.75 0.42
N ALA A 96 -4.29 -5.07 0.37
CA ALA A 96 -3.31 -5.94 -0.27
C ALA A 96 -3.30 -5.75 -1.79
N GLY A 97 -2.12 -5.56 -2.35
CA GLY A 97 -1.95 -5.44 -3.81
C GLY A 97 -2.04 -6.78 -4.53
N ARG A 98 -1.75 -7.88 -3.84
CA ARG A 98 -1.70 -9.23 -4.40
C ARG A 98 -3.08 -9.87 -4.56
N PHE A 99 -4.09 -9.43 -3.82
CA PHE A 99 -5.41 -10.05 -3.77
C PHE A 99 -6.49 -9.12 -4.31
N GLY A 100 -7.51 -9.72 -4.95
CA GLY A 100 -8.77 -9.10 -5.30
C GLY A 100 -9.81 -9.22 -4.17
N THR A 101 -11.09 -9.16 -4.52
CA THR A 101 -12.18 -9.31 -3.55
C THR A 101 -12.48 -10.78 -3.18
N ASP A 102 -11.90 -11.73 -3.87
CA ASP A 102 -12.04 -13.18 -3.65
C ASP A 102 -11.68 -13.61 -2.22
N VAL A 103 -10.66 -12.98 -1.62
CA VAL A 103 -10.24 -13.25 -0.23
C VAL A 103 -11.25 -12.78 0.83
N LEU A 104 -12.32 -12.10 0.41
CA LEU A 104 -13.44 -11.66 1.26
C LEU A 104 -14.69 -12.52 1.07
N GLU A 105 -14.58 -13.71 0.48
CA GLU A 105 -15.71 -14.59 0.16
C GLU A 105 -16.59 -14.91 1.37
N SER A 106 -16.01 -15.08 2.56
CA SER A 106 -16.76 -15.34 3.81
C SER A 106 -17.76 -14.22 4.18
N LEU A 107 -17.60 -13.03 3.64
CA LEU A 107 -18.50 -11.89 3.83
C LEU A 107 -19.61 -11.81 2.78
N GLN A 108 -19.60 -12.69 1.77
CA GLN A 108 -20.71 -12.79 0.82
C GLN A 108 -21.98 -13.25 1.58
N GLY A 109 -23.11 -12.65 1.26
CA GLY A 109 -24.37 -12.95 1.96
C GLY A 109 -24.62 -12.14 3.23
N THR A 110 -23.64 -11.42 3.79
CA THR A 110 -23.84 -10.48 4.91
C THR A 110 -24.51 -9.16 4.50
N GLY A 111 -24.66 -8.91 3.20
CA GLY A 111 -25.13 -7.65 2.64
C GLY A 111 -24.06 -6.56 2.55
N ALA A 112 -22.83 -6.85 2.95
CA ALA A 112 -21.68 -5.96 2.78
C ALA A 112 -21.33 -5.76 1.29
N ARG A 113 -20.80 -4.58 0.96
CA ARG A 113 -20.11 -4.31 -0.30
C ARG A 113 -18.64 -4.62 -0.11
N LEU A 114 -18.03 -5.33 -1.04
CA LEU A 114 -16.65 -5.82 -0.91
C LEU A 114 -15.74 -5.14 -1.93
N ALA A 115 -14.57 -4.67 -1.47
CA ALA A 115 -13.58 -4.06 -2.33
C ALA A 115 -12.14 -4.41 -1.91
N ALA A 116 -11.23 -4.28 -2.87
CA ALA A 116 -9.79 -4.22 -2.64
C ALA A 116 -9.29 -2.84 -3.07
N MET A 117 -8.43 -2.20 -2.28
CA MET A 117 -7.83 -0.91 -2.62
C MET A 117 -6.36 -0.91 -2.26
N HIS A 118 -5.50 -0.92 -3.26
CA HIS A 118 -4.05 -0.89 -3.06
C HIS A 118 -3.48 0.51 -3.31
N PRO A 119 -3.06 1.23 -2.25
CA PRO A 119 -2.30 2.46 -2.41
C PRO A 119 -0.87 2.12 -2.85
N VAL A 120 -0.51 2.50 -4.07
CA VAL A 120 0.78 2.16 -4.68
C VAL A 120 1.86 3.10 -4.17
N ARG A 121 2.19 2.95 -2.88
CA ARG A 121 3.19 3.75 -2.18
C ARG A 121 3.77 2.97 -1.01
N SER A 122 5.05 3.20 -0.70
CA SER A 122 5.62 2.76 0.57
C SER A 122 5.04 3.58 1.72
N LEU A 123 4.14 2.97 2.49
CA LEU A 123 3.52 3.61 3.67
C LEU A 123 4.33 3.27 4.91
N THR A 124 4.87 4.30 5.55
CA THR A 124 5.63 4.20 6.81
C THR A 124 4.82 4.82 7.95
N HIS A 125 5.19 4.54 9.20
CA HIS A 125 4.53 5.18 10.36
C HIS A 125 4.91 6.66 10.54
N GLU A 126 5.91 7.14 9.83
CA GLU A 126 6.49 8.46 10.00
C GLU A 126 5.82 9.44 9.03
N HIS A 127 5.26 10.50 9.59
CA HIS A 127 4.90 11.79 8.98
C HIS A 127 4.43 11.81 7.52
N LEU A 128 3.46 10.95 7.19
CA LEU A 128 2.78 11.08 5.90
C LEU A 128 1.62 12.06 6.09
N ASP A 129 1.63 13.18 5.39
CA ASP A 129 0.53 14.14 5.33
C ASP A 129 -0.24 14.06 4.00
N LEU A 130 -1.26 14.91 3.86
CA LEU A 130 -2.11 14.93 2.66
C LEU A 130 -1.36 15.40 1.40
N GLU A 131 -0.36 16.27 1.53
CA GLU A 131 0.47 16.69 0.40
C GLU A 131 1.40 15.57 -0.05
N ASP A 132 2.01 14.88 0.90
CA ASP A 132 2.86 13.72 0.61
C ASP A 132 2.09 12.60 -0.09
N PHE A 133 0.82 12.40 0.27
CA PHE A 133 -0.01 11.35 -0.32
C PHE A 133 -0.63 11.77 -1.65
N ALA A 134 -0.70 13.06 -1.94
CA ALA A 134 -1.35 13.58 -3.14
C ALA A 134 -0.83 12.90 -4.43
N GLY A 135 -1.76 12.52 -5.31
CA GLY A 135 -1.44 11.82 -6.56
C GLY A 135 -1.03 10.35 -6.39
N THR A 136 -0.97 9.81 -5.16
CA THR A 136 -0.69 8.37 -4.98
C THR A 136 -1.75 7.53 -5.68
N ALA A 137 -1.32 6.67 -6.60
CA ALA A 137 -2.20 5.75 -7.29
C ALA A 137 -2.89 4.80 -6.30
N CYS A 138 -4.22 4.80 -6.29
CA CYS A 138 -5.06 3.89 -5.51
C CYS A 138 -5.79 2.96 -6.47
N VAL A 139 -5.23 1.78 -6.69
CA VAL A 139 -5.82 0.77 -7.59
C VAL A 139 -6.94 0.04 -6.84
N ALA A 140 -8.16 0.17 -7.31
CA ALA A 140 -9.36 -0.34 -6.65
C ALA A 140 -10.12 -1.34 -7.51
N GLU A 141 -10.66 -2.38 -6.87
CA GLU A 141 -11.47 -3.44 -7.47
C GLU A 141 -12.66 -3.73 -6.56
N GLY A 142 -13.79 -4.03 -7.15
CA GLY A 142 -15.05 -4.32 -6.46
C GLY A 142 -16.25 -4.14 -7.39
N ASP A 143 -17.45 -4.43 -6.91
CA ASP A 143 -18.64 -4.09 -7.66
C ASP A 143 -18.85 -2.56 -7.73
N GLN A 144 -19.73 -2.11 -8.62
CA GLN A 144 -19.97 -0.68 -8.84
C GLN A 144 -20.37 0.04 -7.54
N ALA A 145 -21.19 -0.58 -6.70
CA ALA A 145 -21.65 0.04 -5.45
C ALA A 145 -20.54 0.12 -4.40
N ALA A 146 -19.64 -0.89 -4.34
CA ALA A 146 -18.47 -0.87 -3.49
C ALA A 146 -17.49 0.24 -3.93
N LEU A 147 -17.24 0.36 -5.23
CA LEU A 147 -16.36 1.38 -5.81
C LEU A 147 -16.89 2.80 -5.58
N GLU A 148 -18.21 3.01 -5.69
CA GLU A 148 -18.85 4.30 -5.38
C GLU A 148 -18.70 4.70 -3.91
N MET A 149 -18.76 3.73 -2.98
CA MET A 149 -18.53 3.97 -1.56
C MET A 149 -17.04 4.23 -1.24
N LEU A 150 -16.12 3.56 -1.95
CA LEU A 150 -14.67 3.65 -1.68
C LEU A 150 -14.06 4.94 -2.24
N ARG A 151 -14.53 5.42 -3.40
CA ARG A 151 -13.99 6.59 -4.09
C ARG A 151 -13.89 7.85 -3.22
N PRO A 152 -14.89 8.21 -2.38
CA PRO A 152 -14.78 9.38 -1.48
C PRO A 152 -13.61 9.26 -0.49
N LEU A 153 -13.30 8.07 0.03
CA LEU A 153 -12.17 7.85 0.93
C LEU A 153 -10.83 8.13 0.22
N VAL A 154 -10.68 7.72 -1.03
CA VAL A 154 -9.48 8.00 -1.83
C VAL A 154 -9.37 9.48 -2.17
N SER A 155 -10.48 10.10 -2.58
CA SER A 155 -10.50 11.53 -2.95
C SER A 155 -10.19 12.43 -1.76
N ALA A 156 -10.68 12.09 -0.56
CA ALA A 156 -10.45 12.87 0.67
C ALA A 156 -8.98 12.98 1.05
N ILE A 157 -8.19 11.97 0.73
CA ILE A 157 -6.74 11.95 0.95
C ILE A 157 -5.93 12.31 -0.29
N ARG A 158 -6.58 12.92 -1.29
CA ARG A 158 -5.96 13.37 -2.56
C ARG A 158 -5.29 12.25 -3.36
N GLY A 159 -5.69 11.00 -3.16
CA GLY A 159 -5.23 9.86 -3.94
C GLY A 159 -5.74 9.91 -5.37
N SER A 160 -4.96 9.36 -6.30
CA SER A 160 -5.37 9.16 -7.69
C SER A 160 -6.25 7.91 -7.78
N TRP A 161 -7.52 8.08 -8.11
CA TRP A 161 -8.50 7.01 -8.21
C TRP A 161 -8.33 6.19 -9.48
N LEU A 162 -7.98 4.92 -9.37
CA LEU A 162 -7.74 4.00 -10.49
C LEU A 162 -8.58 2.72 -10.31
N PRO A 163 -9.86 2.74 -10.67
CA PRO A 163 -10.68 1.53 -10.65
C PRO A 163 -10.23 0.60 -11.77
N VAL A 164 -10.17 -0.69 -11.45
CA VAL A 164 -9.85 -1.75 -12.41
C VAL A 164 -10.92 -2.84 -12.35
N ASN A 165 -11.12 -3.51 -13.47
CA ASN A 165 -11.84 -4.75 -13.52
C ASN A 165 -10.92 -5.90 -13.11
N GLU A 166 -11.31 -7.13 -13.34
CA GLU A 166 -10.47 -8.31 -13.08
C GLU A 166 -9.08 -8.15 -13.72
N ILE A 167 -8.05 -8.20 -12.90
CA ILE A 167 -6.65 -8.19 -13.32
C ILE A 167 -5.91 -9.36 -12.68
N ASP A 168 -4.84 -9.82 -13.33
CA ASP A 168 -3.89 -10.75 -12.69
C ASP A 168 -3.18 -10.03 -11.52
N ARG A 169 -3.68 -10.22 -10.32
CA ARG A 169 -3.16 -9.60 -9.09
C ARG A 169 -1.73 -10.05 -8.77
N GLY A 170 -1.37 -11.29 -9.13
CA GLY A 170 -0.01 -11.81 -8.94
C GLY A 170 0.99 -11.05 -9.80
N LEU A 171 0.70 -10.95 -11.10
CA LEU A 171 1.53 -10.21 -12.06
C LEU A 171 1.57 -8.72 -11.73
N TYR A 172 0.42 -8.11 -11.41
CA TYR A 172 0.32 -6.72 -11.00
C TYR A 172 1.23 -6.42 -9.80
N HIS A 173 1.11 -7.20 -8.71
CA HIS A 173 1.89 -6.98 -7.50
C HIS A 173 3.40 -7.21 -7.74
N ALA A 174 3.76 -8.21 -8.55
CA ALA A 174 5.15 -8.44 -8.95
C ALA A 174 5.73 -7.23 -9.71
N ALA A 175 4.98 -6.66 -10.66
CA ALA A 175 5.40 -5.48 -11.41
C ALA A 175 5.60 -4.25 -10.51
N VAL A 176 4.67 -4.00 -9.59
CA VAL A 176 4.79 -2.92 -8.59
C VAL A 176 6.00 -3.13 -7.68
N ALA A 177 6.23 -4.37 -7.21
CA ALA A 177 7.38 -4.72 -6.39
C ALA A 177 8.71 -4.54 -7.16
N MET A 178 8.75 -4.89 -8.44
CA MET A 178 9.91 -4.62 -9.30
C MET A 178 10.21 -3.14 -9.37
N THR A 179 9.22 -2.31 -9.62
CA THR A 179 9.41 -0.86 -9.77
C THR A 179 9.92 -0.21 -8.47
N SER A 180 9.51 -0.70 -7.30
CA SER A 180 9.89 -0.11 -6.01
C SER A 180 11.00 -0.90 -5.32
N ASN A 181 10.74 -2.14 -4.92
CA ASN A 181 11.63 -2.88 -4.03
C ASN A 181 12.90 -3.37 -4.74
N VAL A 182 12.78 -3.83 -6.00
CA VAL A 182 13.96 -4.25 -6.77
C VAL A 182 14.85 -3.06 -7.08
N THR A 183 14.27 -1.90 -7.44
CA THR A 183 15.04 -0.66 -7.64
C THR A 183 15.86 -0.29 -6.41
N LYS A 184 15.27 -0.36 -5.21
CA LYS A 184 15.99 -0.12 -3.94
C LYS A 184 17.11 -1.15 -3.72
N ALA A 185 16.85 -2.43 -3.98
CA ALA A 185 17.82 -3.49 -3.81
C ALA A 185 19.02 -3.36 -4.78
N VAL A 186 18.75 -3.03 -6.05
CA VAL A 186 19.79 -2.79 -7.06
C VAL A 186 20.61 -1.55 -6.69
N THR A 187 19.99 -0.46 -6.27
CA THR A 187 20.67 0.75 -5.82
C THR A 187 21.60 0.47 -4.63
N TRP A 188 21.08 -0.24 -3.61
CA TRP A 188 21.89 -0.64 -2.46
C TRP A 188 23.10 -1.50 -2.88
N LYS A 189 22.87 -2.45 -3.78
CA LYS A 189 23.95 -3.31 -4.30
C LYS A 189 25.01 -2.51 -5.05
N ALA A 190 24.60 -1.55 -5.88
CA ALA A 190 25.49 -0.66 -6.60
C ALA A 190 26.36 0.17 -5.63
N GLN A 191 25.78 0.73 -4.57
CA GLN A 191 26.54 1.43 -3.51
C GLN A 191 27.63 0.55 -2.91
N ARG A 192 27.29 -0.71 -2.56
CA ARG A 192 28.27 -1.67 -2.02
C ARG A 192 29.40 -1.98 -2.99
N TRP A 193 29.12 -2.03 -4.30
CA TRP A 193 30.14 -2.24 -5.31
C TRP A 193 31.07 -1.02 -5.47
N LEU A 194 30.52 0.19 -5.46
CA LEU A 194 31.32 1.42 -5.48
C LEU A 194 32.27 1.50 -4.27
N ILE A 195 31.80 1.13 -3.08
CA ILE A 195 32.64 1.08 -1.87
C ILE A 195 33.75 0.02 -2.04
N ARG A 196 33.44 -1.16 -2.58
CA ARG A 196 34.46 -2.19 -2.88
C ARG A 196 35.49 -1.72 -3.93
N ALA A 197 35.06 -0.88 -4.85
CA ALA A 197 35.94 -0.26 -5.85
C ALA A 197 36.85 0.86 -5.27
N GLY A 198 36.71 1.17 -3.98
CA GLY A 198 37.55 2.13 -3.26
C GLY A 198 36.92 3.50 -3.02
N LEU A 199 35.63 3.72 -3.36
CA LEU A 199 35.00 4.99 -3.05
C LEU A 199 34.60 5.06 -1.56
N PRO A 200 34.74 6.23 -0.91
CA PRO A 200 34.13 6.47 0.39
C PRO A 200 32.60 6.26 0.35
N GLU A 201 32.01 5.80 1.45
CA GLU A 201 30.58 5.48 1.54
C GLU A 201 29.68 6.68 1.16
N GLU A 202 29.99 7.86 1.67
CA GLU A 202 29.26 9.10 1.36
C GLU A 202 29.30 9.43 -0.14
N THR A 203 30.47 9.24 -0.77
CA THR A 203 30.66 9.44 -2.22
C THR A 203 29.84 8.41 -3.01
N ALA A 204 29.85 7.15 -2.61
CA ALA A 204 29.08 6.09 -3.26
C ALA A 204 27.57 6.38 -3.19
N VAL A 205 27.05 6.84 -2.05
CA VAL A 205 25.65 7.27 -1.88
C VAL A 205 25.35 8.46 -2.79
N THR A 206 26.21 9.47 -2.82
CA THR A 206 26.01 10.66 -3.66
C THR A 206 25.95 10.30 -5.15
N VAL A 207 26.91 9.52 -5.64
CA VAL A 207 26.97 9.08 -7.05
C VAL A 207 25.71 8.30 -7.44
N THR A 208 25.30 7.33 -6.62
CA THR A 208 24.12 6.52 -6.93
C THR A 208 22.82 7.33 -6.90
N ASN A 209 22.67 8.27 -5.95
CA ASN A 209 21.48 9.12 -5.88
C ASN A 209 21.37 10.06 -7.08
N GLN A 210 22.47 10.69 -7.49
CA GLN A 210 22.50 11.56 -8.66
C GLN A 210 22.17 10.78 -9.95
N LEU A 211 22.77 9.60 -10.11
CA LEU A 211 22.53 8.77 -11.28
C LEU A 211 21.09 8.26 -11.31
N LEU A 212 20.53 7.84 -10.16
CA LEU A 212 19.16 7.38 -10.07
C LEU A 212 18.15 8.50 -10.43
N ASN A 213 18.39 9.72 -9.92
CA ASN A 213 17.52 10.87 -10.23
C ASN A 213 17.52 11.15 -11.74
N SER A 214 18.70 11.24 -12.38
CA SER A 214 18.79 11.46 -13.82
C SER A 214 18.17 10.31 -14.62
N THR A 215 18.31 9.06 -14.17
CA THR A 215 17.67 7.89 -14.80
C THR A 215 16.14 7.99 -14.74
N VAL A 216 15.57 8.41 -13.61
CA VAL A 216 14.12 8.61 -13.45
C VAL A 216 13.64 9.75 -14.34
N GLU A 217 14.37 10.85 -14.44
CA GLU A 217 14.05 11.96 -15.35
C GLU A 217 14.05 11.51 -16.82
N ASP A 218 15.02 10.70 -17.24
CA ASP A 218 15.10 10.18 -18.62
C ASP A 218 13.97 9.19 -18.90
N LEU A 219 13.60 8.33 -17.93
CA LEU A 219 12.44 7.45 -18.01
C LEU A 219 11.14 8.22 -18.26
N PHE A 220 10.93 9.32 -17.56
CA PHE A 220 9.73 10.15 -17.73
C PHE A 220 9.74 10.96 -19.03
N ARG A 221 10.92 11.37 -19.49
CA ARG A 221 11.07 12.14 -20.75
C ARG A 221 10.89 11.29 -22.00
N SER A 222 11.46 10.07 -22.02
CA SER A 222 11.63 9.27 -23.23
C SER A 222 10.95 7.90 -23.16
N GLY A 223 10.48 7.48 -21.99
CA GLY A 223 9.99 6.13 -21.74
C GLY A 223 11.11 5.11 -21.52
N ALA A 224 10.80 3.99 -20.88
CA ALA A 224 11.77 3.01 -20.42
C ALA A 224 12.62 2.43 -21.57
N ARG A 225 11.98 2.09 -22.70
CA ARG A 225 12.69 1.45 -23.83
C ARG A 225 13.68 2.39 -24.54
N GLN A 226 13.32 3.67 -24.66
CA GLN A 226 14.13 4.66 -25.40
C GLN A 226 15.25 5.27 -24.53
N SER A 227 15.10 5.24 -23.20
CA SER A 227 16.08 5.77 -22.27
C SER A 227 17.25 4.79 -21.97
N ILE A 228 17.15 3.52 -22.42
CA ILE A 228 18.23 2.56 -22.22
C ILE A 228 19.44 2.97 -23.04
N THR A 229 20.60 3.11 -22.40
CA THR A 229 21.88 3.45 -22.97
C THR A 229 22.96 2.46 -22.51
N GLY A 230 24.22 2.74 -22.84
CA GLY A 230 25.36 1.98 -22.29
C GLY A 230 25.87 0.86 -23.21
N PRO A 231 26.77 0.00 -22.71
CA PRO A 231 27.52 -0.98 -23.51
C PRO A 231 26.60 -2.03 -24.14
N ILE A 232 25.51 -2.43 -23.48
CA ILE A 232 24.57 -3.44 -24.00
C ILE A 232 23.93 -2.96 -25.31
N VAL A 233 23.41 -1.71 -25.30
CA VAL A 233 22.76 -1.14 -26.49
C VAL A 233 23.73 -0.94 -27.65
N ARG A 234 25.00 -0.64 -27.33
CA ARG A 234 26.06 -0.44 -28.36
C ARG A 234 26.73 -1.76 -28.80
N GLY A 235 26.39 -2.90 -28.18
CA GLY A 235 27.01 -4.20 -28.50
C GLY A 235 28.48 -4.27 -28.05
N ASP A 236 28.89 -3.52 -27.02
CA ASP A 236 30.24 -3.51 -26.49
C ASP A 236 30.48 -4.73 -25.59
N THR A 237 30.79 -5.86 -26.22
CA THR A 237 31.00 -7.14 -25.54
C THR A 237 32.18 -7.13 -24.57
N ARG A 238 33.26 -6.39 -24.87
CA ARG A 238 34.44 -6.32 -24.00
C ARG A 238 34.10 -5.68 -22.65
N THR A 239 33.37 -4.57 -22.67
CA THR A 239 32.91 -3.91 -21.44
C THR A 239 31.96 -4.83 -20.65
N ILE A 240 31.07 -5.55 -21.35
CA ILE A 240 30.14 -6.48 -20.68
C ILE A 240 30.90 -7.65 -20.02
N GLU A 241 31.89 -8.25 -20.71
CA GLU A 241 32.74 -9.32 -20.17
C GLU A 241 33.47 -8.83 -18.92
N ALA A 242 34.09 -7.64 -18.95
CA ALA A 242 34.74 -7.08 -17.78
C ALA A 242 33.79 -6.83 -16.59
N HIS A 243 32.52 -6.46 -16.87
CA HIS A 243 31.50 -6.33 -15.81
C HIS A 243 31.10 -7.66 -15.19
N LEU A 244 31.12 -8.76 -15.96
CA LEU A 244 30.81 -10.10 -15.46
C LEU A 244 31.92 -10.71 -14.61
N GLU A 245 33.16 -10.30 -14.83
CA GLU A 245 34.35 -10.73 -14.09
C GLU A 245 34.55 -9.97 -12.76
N ALA A 246 33.93 -8.79 -12.62
CA ALA A 246 34.07 -7.92 -11.44
C ALA A 246 33.11 -8.33 -10.30
#